data_36d5dba7698698bceab8fdaef24b4794
#
_entry.id   36d5dba7698698bceab8fdaef24b4794
#
_cell.length_a   1.000
_cell.length_b   1.000
_cell.length_c   1.000
_cell.angle_alpha   90.00
_cell.angle_beta   90.00
_cell.angle_gamma   90.00
#
_symmetry.space_group_name_H-M   'P 1'
#
loop_
_entity.id
_entity.type
_entity.pdbx_description
1 polymer ?
#
loop_
_entity_poly.entity_id
_entity_poly.type
_entity_poly.pdbx_seq_one_letter_code
_entity_poly.pdbx_strand_id
1 'polypeptide(L)'
;MLDLSRIGNAANILIEIIAVNEQLNQLKDLDAILDRILTEVRRLTHADAGTIFLVEEGNLKFSYVHNDTFMKAGEINKDIYANFTIPINIGSIVGYVASIGEPLNIDDAYNLDPSLPFQFNKNFDEKTGYKTTSILTVPIKTSQGEVAGVIEIINAKDAEGRSVPFPQDAQVFMPLFANNASVAIERAIMTRELILRMMRMAELRDPSETGPHVQRVGGYSAEIYHKWALNKGVDAKELKKTKDLLRVAAMLHDVGKVGISDKILKKPDKLTDEEFAVIKLHTVYGAQLFAKSTSELDTMSGEIAIGHHEKWTGKGYPGQLIDMWSNPPQVGPPRKGEEIPLVARIVALADVFDALTSRRCYKPPWPDEKIIAVVKEESGRHFDPDVVAAFLEIFEIIKLIRAKYTEALPEEEKPHPQSEKTRKIAEGQDAPGAISESSS
;
A
#
# COMPACT_ATOMS: atom_id res chain seq x y z
N MET A 1 -15.39 -2.72 -53.02
CA MET A 1 -14.18 -3.54 -52.94
C MET A 1 -13.72 -3.48 -51.48
N LEU A 2 -13.77 -4.59 -50.78
CA LEU A 2 -13.20 -4.68 -49.43
C LEU A 2 -11.69 -4.45 -49.54
N ASP A 3 -11.18 -3.46 -48.84
CA ASP A 3 -9.75 -3.11 -48.83
C ASP A 3 -8.98 -4.20 -48.06
N LEU A 4 -8.46 -5.18 -48.80
CA LEU A 4 -7.72 -6.32 -48.28
C LEU A 4 -6.46 -5.89 -47.49
N SER A 5 -5.93 -4.69 -47.77
CA SER A 5 -4.77 -4.15 -47.04
C SER A 5 -5.14 -3.77 -45.59
N ARG A 6 -6.33 -3.25 -45.36
CA ARG A 6 -6.85 -2.94 -44.01
C ARG A 6 -7.14 -4.20 -43.19
N ILE A 7 -7.64 -5.26 -43.84
CA ILE A 7 -7.89 -6.54 -43.16
C ILE A 7 -6.57 -7.19 -42.72
N GLY A 8 -5.53 -7.14 -43.59
CA GLY A 8 -4.20 -7.65 -43.26
C GLY A 8 -3.55 -6.90 -42.07
N ASN A 9 -3.71 -5.59 -42.05
CA ASN A 9 -3.16 -4.77 -40.94
C ASN A 9 -3.90 -5.01 -39.63
N ALA A 10 -5.22 -5.10 -39.64
CA ALA A 10 -6.03 -5.41 -38.44
C ALA A 10 -5.73 -6.81 -37.89
N ALA A 11 -5.54 -7.81 -38.78
CA ALA A 11 -5.15 -9.16 -38.36
C ALA A 11 -3.75 -9.19 -37.67
N ASN A 12 -2.79 -8.45 -38.21
CA ASN A 12 -1.45 -8.35 -37.59
C ASN A 12 -1.50 -7.68 -36.22
N ILE A 13 -2.23 -6.59 -36.09
CA ILE A 13 -2.43 -5.92 -34.81
C ILE A 13 -3.08 -6.86 -33.78
N LEU A 14 -4.07 -7.63 -34.20
CA LEU A 14 -4.75 -8.59 -33.33
C LEU A 14 -3.78 -9.70 -32.83
N ILE A 15 -2.92 -10.23 -33.71
CA ILE A 15 -1.91 -11.23 -33.40
C ILE A 15 -0.90 -10.62 -32.36
N GLU A 16 -0.45 -9.38 -32.58
CA GLU A 16 0.43 -8.70 -31.63
C GLU A 16 -0.24 -8.50 -30.27
N ILE A 17 -1.51 -8.10 -30.24
CA ILE A 17 -2.25 -7.94 -28.98
C ILE A 17 -2.37 -9.28 -28.23
N ILE A 18 -2.63 -10.38 -28.94
CA ILE A 18 -2.70 -11.71 -28.32
C ILE A 18 -1.34 -12.09 -27.73
N ALA A 19 -0.25 -11.87 -28.46
CA ALA A 19 1.10 -12.16 -27.96
C ALA A 19 1.47 -11.30 -26.73
N VAL A 20 1.09 -10.02 -26.70
CA VAL A 20 1.27 -9.14 -25.55
C VAL A 20 0.43 -9.62 -24.37
N ASN A 21 -0.82 -10.03 -24.59
CA ASN A 21 -1.68 -10.58 -23.55
C ASN A 21 -1.10 -11.84 -22.89
N GLU A 22 -0.51 -12.75 -23.69
CA GLU A 22 0.17 -13.93 -23.14
C GLU A 22 1.37 -13.54 -22.26
N GLN A 23 2.14 -12.52 -22.66
CA GLN A 23 3.25 -12.01 -21.85
C GLN A 23 2.77 -11.34 -20.56
N LEU A 24 1.69 -10.55 -20.61
CA LEU A 24 1.10 -9.90 -19.44
C LEU A 24 0.59 -10.93 -18.42
N ASN A 25 0.03 -12.04 -18.88
CA ASN A 25 -0.45 -13.11 -18.00
C ASN A 25 0.68 -13.84 -17.24
N GLN A 26 1.92 -13.76 -17.71
CA GLN A 26 3.08 -14.31 -17.02
C GLN A 26 3.61 -13.38 -15.90
N LEU A 27 3.29 -12.10 -15.97
CA LEU A 27 3.67 -11.12 -14.96
C LEU A 27 2.74 -11.25 -13.75
N LYS A 28 3.32 -11.22 -12.54
CA LYS A 28 2.57 -11.33 -11.28
C LYS A 28 2.48 -9.99 -10.55
N ASP A 29 3.40 -9.10 -10.83
CA ASP A 29 3.52 -7.80 -10.19
C ASP A 29 2.69 -6.75 -10.92
N LEU A 30 1.87 -6.00 -10.16
CA LEU A 30 0.99 -4.95 -10.69
C LEU A 30 1.79 -3.86 -11.42
N ASP A 31 2.88 -3.40 -10.82
CA ASP A 31 3.71 -2.34 -11.39
C ASP A 31 4.30 -2.76 -12.73
N ALA A 32 4.81 -3.99 -12.82
CA ALA A 32 5.35 -4.54 -14.06
C ALA A 32 4.27 -4.70 -15.15
N ILE A 33 3.06 -5.09 -14.77
CA ILE A 33 1.93 -5.23 -15.70
C ILE A 33 1.52 -3.86 -16.27
N LEU A 34 1.33 -2.86 -15.41
CA LEU A 34 0.88 -1.54 -15.83
C LEU A 34 1.95 -0.80 -16.65
N ASP A 35 3.23 -0.90 -16.26
CA ASP A 35 4.37 -0.37 -17.02
C ASP A 35 4.46 -1.02 -18.42
N ARG A 36 4.29 -2.34 -18.50
CA ARG A 36 4.28 -3.07 -19.76
C ARG A 36 3.08 -2.68 -20.64
N ILE A 37 1.88 -2.57 -20.05
CA ILE A 37 0.69 -2.09 -20.77
C ILE A 37 0.96 -0.72 -21.39
N LEU A 38 1.47 0.23 -20.60
CA LEU A 38 1.75 1.58 -21.09
C LEU A 38 2.79 1.58 -22.22
N THR A 39 3.82 0.76 -22.09
CA THR A 39 4.84 0.58 -23.13
C THR A 39 4.24 0.05 -24.44
N GLU A 40 3.44 -1.02 -24.37
CA GLU A 40 2.87 -1.65 -25.55
C GLU A 40 1.80 -0.80 -26.22
N VAL A 41 0.94 -0.16 -25.44
CA VAL A 41 -0.07 0.77 -25.95
C VAL A 41 0.59 1.92 -26.72
N ARG A 42 1.64 2.54 -26.15
CA ARG A 42 2.38 3.60 -26.84
C ARG A 42 3.05 3.11 -28.12
N ARG A 43 3.66 1.92 -28.10
CA ARG A 43 4.29 1.31 -29.27
C ARG A 43 3.30 1.08 -30.40
N LEU A 44 2.14 0.49 -30.09
CA LEU A 44 1.10 0.15 -31.08
C LEU A 44 0.39 1.38 -31.64
N THR A 45 0.32 2.47 -30.88
CA THR A 45 -0.32 3.72 -31.29
C THR A 45 0.67 4.76 -31.80
N HIS A 46 1.97 4.45 -31.76
CA HIS A 46 3.05 5.41 -32.03
C HIS A 46 2.96 6.67 -31.16
N ALA A 47 2.43 6.57 -29.95
CA ALA A 47 2.27 7.71 -29.04
C ALA A 47 3.61 8.12 -28.45
N ASP A 48 3.90 9.43 -28.46
CA ASP A 48 5.11 10.03 -27.89
C ASP A 48 5.13 9.95 -26.35
N ALA A 49 3.96 10.11 -25.73
CA ALA A 49 3.82 10.03 -24.28
C ALA A 49 2.58 9.21 -23.89
N GLY A 50 2.58 8.77 -22.64
CA GLY A 50 1.43 8.09 -22.06
C GLY A 50 1.50 8.06 -20.54
N THR A 51 0.32 7.99 -19.92
CA THR A 51 0.15 7.98 -18.47
C THR A 51 -0.94 7.00 -18.08
N ILE A 52 -0.71 6.26 -16.99
CA ILE A 52 -1.77 5.54 -16.30
C ILE A 52 -2.03 6.26 -14.97
N PHE A 53 -3.27 6.64 -14.78
CA PHE A 53 -3.79 7.19 -13.54
C PHE A 53 -4.56 6.10 -12.80
N LEU A 54 -4.34 5.97 -11.49
CA LEU A 54 -5.14 5.11 -10.62
C LEU A 54 -6.04 5.95 -9.73
N VAL A 55 -7.22 5.43 -9.42
CA VAL A 55 -8.14 6.08 -8.47
C VAL A 55 -7.65 5.78 -7.06
N GLU A 56 -7.29 6.82 -6.30
CA GLU A 56 -6.94 6.76 -4.89
C GLU A 56 -7.72 7.84 -4.12
N GLU A 57 -8.43 7.44 -3.09
CA GLU A 57 -9.21 8.37 -2.21
C GLU A 57 -10.12 9.32 -2.99
N GLY A 58 -10.74 8.83 -4.08
CA GLY A 58 -11.66 9.60 -4.92
C GLY A 58 -11.01 10.58 -5.90
N ASN A 59 -9.70 10.51 -6.07
CA ASN A 59 -8.95 11.30 -7.04
C ASN A 59 -8.12 10.41 -7.95
N LEU A 60 -7.76 10.93 -9.12
CA LEU A 60 -6.81 10.30 -10.03
C LEU A 60 -5.38 10.70 -9.64
N LYS A 61 -4.53 9.73 -9.40
CA LYS A 61 -3.12 9.91 -9.10
C LYS A 61 -2.27 9.41 -10.26
N PHE A 62 -1.24 10.18 -10.65
CA PHE A 62 -0.24 9.76 -11.61
C PHE A 62 0.51 8.54 -11.06
N SER A 63 0.40 7.41 -11.73
CA SER A 63 1.03 6.17 -11.29
C SER A 63 2.17 5.73 -12.20
N TYR A 64 1.97 5.82 -13.51
CA TYR A 64 2.98 5.46 -14.53
C TYR A 64 2.99 6.54 -15.59
N VAL A 65 4.19 7.07 -15.92
CA VAL A 65 4.37 8.13 -16.90
C VAL A 65 5.56 7.78 -17.80
N HIS A 66 5.31 7.72 -19.10
CA HIS A 66 6.33 7.59 -20.14
C HIS A 66 6.26 8.79 -21.08
N ASN A 67 7.40 9.38 -21.44
CA ASN A 67 7.49 10.47 -22.41
C ASN A 67 8.85 10.42 -23.10
N ASP A 68 8.85 10.05 -24.41
CA ASP A 68 10.07 9.86 -25.17
C ASP A 68 10.78 11.17 -25.45
N THR A 69 10.05 12.27 -25.60
CA THR A 69 10.64 13.59 -25.81
C THR A 69 11.48 14.01 -24.60
N PHE A 70 10.98 13.84 -23.38
CA PHE A 70 11.73 14.15 -22.15
C PHE A 70 12.85 13.14 -21.87
N MET A 71 12.62 11.86 -22.18
CA MET A 71 13.66 10.83 -22.00
C MET A 71 14.90 11.12 -22.86
N LYS A 72 14.71 11.58 -24.10
CA LYS A 72 15.79 11.96 -25.00
C LYS A 72 16.54 13.22 -24.55
N ALA A 73 15.83 14.14 -23.87
CA ALA A 73 16.42 15.37 -23.34
C ALA A 73 17.19 15.17 -22.00
N GLY A 74 17.10 14.00 -21.37
CA GLY A 74 17.69 13.74 -20.05
C GLY A 74 16.99 14.46 -18.89
N GLU A 75 15.80 15.01 -19.11
CA GLU A 75 15.08 15.90 -18.19
C GLU A 75 13.96 15.22 -17.41
N ILE A 76 14.04 13.92 -17.12
CA ILE A 76 12.98 13.28 -16.33
C ILE A 76 13.13 13.68 -14.86
N ASN A 77 12.46 14.76 -14.48
CA ASN A 77 12.17 15.01 -13.08
C ASN A 77 10.87 14.27 -12.72
N LYS A 78 10.99 13.03 -12.23
CA LYS A 78 9.83 12.21 -11.78
C LYS A 78 9.05 12.87 -10.65
N ASP A 79 9.67 13.80 -9.92
CA ASP A 79 9.05 14.53 -8.80
C ASP A 79 7.95 15.49 -9.25
N ILE A 80 7.96 15.90 -10.53
CA ILE A 80 6.90 16.76 -11.10
C ILE A 80 5.55 16.04 -11.09
N TYR A 81 5.54 14.71 -11.24
CA TYR A 81 4.32 13.90 -11.31
C TYR A 81 3.90 13.29 -9.96
N ALA A 82 4.84 13.10 -9.03
CA ALA A 82 4.63 12.33 -7.80
C ALA A 82 3.60 12.95 -6.83
N ASN A 83 3.38 14.26 -6.88
CA ASN A 83 2.52 15.01 -5.95
C ASN A 83 1.24 15.59 -6.60
N PHE A 84 0.99 15.28 -7.88
CA PHE A 84 -0.21 15.77 -8.56
C PHE A 84 -1.35 14.77 -8.48
N THR A 85 -2.48 15.22 -7.97
CA THR A 85 -3.75 14.51 -8.05
C THR A 85 -4.73 15.32 -8.91
N ILE A 86 -5.55 14.62 -9.68
CA ILE A 86 -6.59 15.22 -10.52
C ILE A 86 -7.95 14.78 -9.97
N PRO A 87 -8.85 15.70 -9.64
CA PRO A 87 -10.16 15.33 -9.16
C PRO A 87 -10.99 14.65 -10.26
N ILE A 88 -11.78 13.66 -9.88
CA ILE A 88 -12.73 12.99 -10.78
C ILE A 88 -13.94 13.91 -10.96
N ASN A 89 -13.87 14.75 -11.98
CA ASN A 89 -14.94 15.68 -12.37
C ASN A 89 -14.83 16.06 -13.84
N ILE A 90 -15.75 16.83 -14.33
CA ILE A 90 -15.82 17.26 -15.74
C ILE A 90 -14.83 18.38 -16.10
N GLY A 91 -13.99 18.86 -15.18
CA GLY A 91 -13.11 20.02 -15.43
C GLY A 91 -11.84 19.71 -16.24
N SER A 92 -11.43 18.44 -16.32
CA SER A 92 -10.26 17.99 -17.09
C SER A 92 -10.61 16.79 -17.97
N ILE A 93 -9.81 16.55 -19.00
CA ILE A 93 -10.02 15.41 -19.94
C ILE A 93 -10.03 14.07 -19.21
N VAL A 94 -9.00 13.78 -18.41
CA VAL A 94 -8.91 12.53 -17.65
C VAL A 94 -9.98 12.43 -16.56
N GLY A 95 -10.29 13.54 -15.88
CA GLY A 95 -11.36 13.59 -14.88
C GLY A 95 -12.74 13.36 -15.50
N TYR A 96 -12.98 13.91 -16.68
CA TYR A 96 -14.19 13.69 -17.46
C TYR A 96 -14.34 12.22 -17.83
N VAL A 97 -13.31 11.62 -18.46
CA VAL A 97 -13.32 10.18 -18.83
C VAL A 97 -13.52 9.30 -17.58
N ALA A 98 -12.88 9.62 -16.47
CA ALA A 98 -13.10 8.90 -15.22
C ALA A 98 -14.55 9.03 -14.70
N SER A 99 -15.17 10.21 -14.86
CA SER A 99 -16.53 10.47 -14.36
C SER A 99 -17.62 9.82 -15.21
N ILE A 100 -17.47 9.81 -16.55
CA ILE A 100 -18.47 9.23 -17.46
C ILE A 100 -18.22 7.76 -17.78
N GLY A 101 -16.95 7.31 -17.62
CA GLY A 101 -16.53 5.94 -17.92
C GLY A 101 -16.51 5.60 -19.41
N GLU A 102 -16.42 6.57 -20.32
CA GLU A 102 -16.38 6.33 -21.76
C GLU A 102 -15.06 6.86 -22.36
N PRO A 103 -14.50 6.17 -23.39
CA PRO A 103 -13.30 6.61 -24.08
C PRO A 103 -13.50 7.97 -24.77
N LEU A 104 -12.43 8.74 -24.85
CA LEU A 104 -12.41 10.03 -25.52
C LEU A 104 -11.19 10.13 -26.43
N ASN A 105 -11.40 10.49 -27.70
CA ASN A 105 -10.34 10.77 -28.68
C ASN A 105 -10.41 12.24 -29.09
N ILE A 106 -9.31 12.97 -28.97
CA ILE A 106 -9.17 14.38 -29.28
C ILE A 106 -8.06 14.54 -30.30
N ASP A 107 -8.43 15.10 -31.46
CA ASP A 107 -7.53 15.33 -32.56
C ASP A 107 -6.55 16.47 -32.31
N ASP A 108 -7.04 17.57 -31.68
CA ASP A 108 -6.24 18.73 -31.32
C ASP A 108 -6.72 19.33 -29.99
N ALA A 109 -5.92 19.15 -28.93
CA ALA A 109 -6.23 19.61 -27.58
C ALA A 109 -6.25 21.17 -27.43
N TYR A 110 -5.60 21.89 -28.37
CA TYR A 110 -5.59 23.34 -28.40
C TYR A 110 -6.82 23.96 -29.11
N ASN A 111 -7.53 23.15 -29.92
CA ASN A 111 -8.69 23.56 -30.71
C ASN A 111 -9.95 22.80 -30.28
N LEU A 112 -10.17 22.65 -28.99
CA LEU A 112 -11.40 22.04 -28.46
C LEU A 112 -12.62 22.92 -28.71
N ASP A 113 -13.76 22.29 -29.02
CA ASP A 113 -15.04 22.97 -29.09
C ASP A 113 -15.38 23.57 -27.71
N PRO A 114 -15.64 24.89 -27.63
CA PRO A 114 -15.99 25.57 -26.39
C PRO A 114 -17.26 25.05 -25.69
N SER A 115 -18.11 24.30 -26.41
CA SER A 115 -19.33 23.68 -25.86
C SER A 115 -19.05 22.39 -25.08
N LEU A 116 -17.84 21.83 -25.15
CA LEU A 116 -17.46 20.63 -24.41
C LEU A 116 -17.45 20.89 -22.89
N PRO A 117 -17.85 19.92 -22.06
CA PRO A 117 -17.94 20.08 -20.62
C PRO A 117 -16.57 20.08 -19.91
N PHE A 118 -15.49 19.82 -20.61
CA PHE A 118 -14.12 19.76 -20.10
C PHE A 118 -13.22 20.76 -20.85
N GLN A 119 -12.06 21.03 -20.26
CA GLN A 119 -11.05 21.93 -20.85
C GLN A 119 -9.68 21.23 -20.85
N PHE A 120 -8.83 21.63 -21.81
CA PHE A 120 -7.42 21.26 -21.81
C PHE A 120 -6.62 22.26 -20.96
N ASN A 121 -5.89 21.75 -19.96
CA ASN A 121 -5.04 22.57 -19.10
C ASN A 121 -3.64 22.73 -19.71
N LYS A 122 -3.37 23.91 -20.27
CA LYS A 122 -2.10 24.24 -20.92
C LYS A 122 -0.92 24.46 -19.96
N ASN A 123 -1.18 24.54 -18.66
CA ASN A 123 -0.16 24.88 -17.65
C ASN A 123 0.99 23.84 -17.61
N PHE A 124 0.70 22.60 -17.95
CA PHE A 124 1.74 21.57 -18.01
C PHE A 124 2.65 21.80 -19.21
N ASP A 125 2.07 22.03 -20.39
CA ASP A 125 2.80 22.31 -21.63
C ASP A 125 3.65 23.58 -21.48
N GLU A 126 3.11 24.64 -20.89
CA GLU A 126 3.82 25.90 -20.64
C GLU A 126 5.02 25.74 -19.70
N LYS A 127 4.89 24.90 -18.66
CA LYS A 127 5.96 24.65 -17.70
C LYS A 127 7.06 23.76 -18.24
N THR A 128 6.72 22.83 -19.12
CA THR A 128 7.63 21.79 -19.60
C THR A 128 8.16 22.03 -20.99
N GLY A 129 7.56 22.97 -21.75
CA GLY A 129 7.87 23.16 -23.17
C GLY A 129 7.34 22.03 -24.07
N TYR A 130 6.61 21.06 -23.53
CA TYR A 130 5.96 20.02 -24.29
C TYR A 130 4.71 20.57 -24.98
N LYS A 131 4.41 20.14 -26.20
CA LYS A 131 3.18 20.53 -26.88
C LYS A 131 2.28 19.32 -27.05
N THR A 132 1.23 19.26 -26.27
CA THR A 132 0.17 18.27 -26.39
C THR A 132 -0.75 18.60 -27.57
N THR A 133 -0.88 17.70 -28.55
CA THR A 133 -1.74 17.89 -29.72
C THR A 133 -2.88 16.89 -29.69
N SER A 134 -2.63 15.62 -30.02
CA SER A 134 -3.65 14.57 -30.00
C SER A 134 -3.66 13.82 -28.68
N ILE A 135 -4.84 13.47 -28.20
CA ILE A 135 -5.03 12.74 -26.93
C ILE A 135 -6.05 11.62 -27.15
N LEU A 136 -5.70 10.41 -26.69
CA LEU A 136 -6.65 9.31 -26.57
C LEU A 136 -6.66 8.83 -25.13
N THR A 137 -7.83 8.92 -24.49
CA THR A 137 -8.04 8.60 -23.07
C THR A 137 -9.07 7.48 -22.96
N VAL A 138 -8.75 6.43 -22.20
CA VAL A 138 -9.60 5.25 -22.02
C VAL A 138 -9.73 4.91 -20.54
N PRO A 139 -10.97 4.69 -20.03
CA PRO A 139 -11.16 4.30 -18.64
C PRO A 139 -10.75 2.85 -18.41
N ILE A 140 -10.19 2.56 -17.24
CA ILE A 140 -9.95 1.22 -16.72
C ILE A 140 -11.15 0.90 -15.82
N LYS A 141 -12.06 0.05 -16.30
CA LYS A 141 -13.28 -0.30 -15.57
C LYS A 141 -13.13 -1.65 -14.89
N THR A 142 -13.53 -1.74 -13.64
CA THR A 142 -13.62 -3.01 -12.90
C THR A 142 -14.71 -3.91 -13.48
N SER A 143 -14.71 -5.17 -13.05
CA SER A 143 -15.77 -6.14 -13.38
C SER A 143 -17.17 -5.69 -12.91
N GLN A 144 -17.24 -4.76 -11.96
CA GLN A 144 -18.48 -4.15 -11.47
C GLN A 144 -18.88 -2.88 -12.24
N GLY A 145 -18.05 -2.45 -13.20
CA GLY A 145 -18.29 -1.26 -14.02
C GLY A 145 -17.78 0.05 -13.38
N GLU A 146 -17.16 0.00 -12.21
CA GLU A 146 -16.55 1.18 -11.60
C GLU A 146 -15.22 1.53 -12.26
N VAL A 147 -14.88 2.81 -12.32
CA VAL A 147 -13.60 3.26 -12.87
C VAL A 147 -12.52 3.16 -11.82
N ALA A 148 -11.56 2.24 -12.02
CA ALA A 148 -10.39 2.06 -11.17
C ALA A 148 -9.19 2.90 -11.58
N GLY A 149 -9.22 3.44 -12.81
CA GLY A 149 -8.14 4.25 -13.36
C GLY A 149 -8.43 4.72 -14.78
N VAL A 150 -7.46 5.38 -15.39
CA VAL A 150 -7.53 5.90 -16.75
C VAL A 150 -6.17 5.71 -17.42
N ILE A 151 -6.18 5.27 -18.68
CA ILE A 151 -5.01 5.28 -19.57
C ILE A 151 -5.15 6.47 -20.51
N GLU A 152 -4.19 7.37 -20.52
CA GLU A 152 -4.09 8.49 -21.44
C GLU A 152 -2.83 8.34 -22.28
N ILE A 153 -2.94 8.44 -23.59
CA ILE A 153 -1.82 8.50 -24.52
C ILE A 153 -1.87 9.80 -25.32
N ILE A 154 -0.70 10.35 -25.62
CA ILE A 154 -0.54 11.70 -26.12
C ILE A 154 0.37 11.69 -27.35
N ASN A 155 0.00 12.46 -28.39
CA ASN A 155 0.77 12.74 -29.58
C ASN A 155 1.13 11.48 -30.38
N ALA A 156 0.16 10.89 -31.10
CA ALA A 156 0.49 9.91 -32.12
C ALA A 156 1.45 10.51 -33.16
N LYS A 157 2.47 9.76 -33.57
CA LYS A 157 3.51 10.22 -34.52
C LYS A 157 3.34 9.52 -35.87
N ASP A 158 3.48 10.30 -36.94
CA ASP A 158 3.63 9.76 -38.32
C ASP A 158 5.09 9.30 -38.58
N ALA A 159 5.35 8.81 -39.76
CA ALA A 159 6.66 8.34 -40.18
C ALA A 159 7.75 9.45 -40.18
N GLU A 160 7.33 10.71 -40.29
CA GLU A 160 8.18 11.90 -40.26
C GLU A 160 8.34 12.47 -38.83
N GLY A 161 7.70 11.83 -37.82
CA GLY A 161 7.77 12.23 -36.41
C GLY A 161 6.86 13.42 -36.05
N ARG A 162 5.94 13.81 -36.92
CA ARG A 162 4.96 14.89 -36.63
C ARG A 162 3.79 14.33 -35.83
N SER A 163 3.27 15.15 -34.93
CA SER A 163 2.05 14.78 -34.18
C SER A 163 0.83 14.77 -35.11
N VAL A 164 0.10 13.66 -35.10
CA VAL A 164 -1.13 13.43 -35.89
C VAL A 164 -2.27 12.95 -34.98
N PRO A 165 -3.54 13.03 -35.39
CA PRO A 165 -4.65 12.42 -34.66
C PRO A 165 -4.47 10.92 -34.48
N PHE A 166 -4.98 10.38 -33.37
CA PHE A 166 -5.03 8.93 -33.16
C PHE A 166 -6.00 8.29 -34.13
N PRO A 167 -5.62 7.18 -34.82
CA PRO A 167 -6.51 6.49 -35.75
C PRO A 167 -7.69 5.87 -34.99
N GLN A 168 -8.83 5.73 -35.69
CA GLN A 168 -10.03 5.10 -35.10
C GLN A 168 -9.78 3.67 -34.62
N ASP A 169 -8.89 2.93 -35.27
CA ASP A 169 -8.52 1.55 -34.88
C ASP A 169 -7.92 1.54 -33.45
N ALA A 170 -7.21 2.60 -33.04
CA ALA A 170 -6.68 2.73 -31.67
C ALA A 170 -7.79 2.70 -30.61
N GLN A 171 -8.94 3.33 -30.90
CA GLN A 171 -10.10 3.31 -30.00
C GLN A 171 -10.71 1.91 -29.84
N VAL A 172 -10.50 1.02 -30.79
CA VAL A 172 -11.05 -0.34 -30.78
C VAL A 172 -10.18 -1.28 -29.93
N PHE A 173 -8.85 -1.17 -30.00
CA PHE A 173 -8.00 -2.08 -29.27
C PHE A 173 -7.54 -1.58 -27.89
N MET A 174 -7.54 -0.27 -27.65
CA MET A 174 -7.20 0.30 -26.33
C MET A 174 -8.01 -0.28 -25.17
N PRO A 175 -9.34 -0.51 -25.30
CA PRO A 175 -10.12 -1.16 -24.26
C PRO A 175 -9.64 -2.56 -23.87
N LEU A 176 -8.96 -3.30 -24.76
CA LEU A 176 -8.39 -4.61 -24.44
C LEU A 176 -7.23 -4.48 -23.43
N PHE A 177 -6.38 -3.46 -23.62
CA PHE A 177 -5.32 -3.15 -22.66
C PHE A 177 -5.87 -2.61 -21.35
N ALA A 178 -6.90 -1.75 -21.41
CA ALA A 178 -7.58 -1.27 -20.22
C ALA A 178 -8.22 -2.41 -19.41
N ASN A 179 -8.77 -3.43 -20.07
CA ASN A 179 -9.29 -4.63 -19.41
C ASN A 179 -8.17 -5.44 -18.71
N ASN A 180 -7.01 -5.61 -19.34
CA ASN A 180 -5.87 -6.28 -18.69
C ASN A 180 -5.36 -5.49 -17.46
N ALA A 181 -5.31 -4.16 -17.58
CA ALA A 181 -4.99 -3.30 -16.45
C ALA A 181 -6.01 -3.46 -15.32
N SER A 182 -7.31 -3.51 -15.66
CA SER A 182 -8.39 -3.73 -14.70
C SER A 182 -8.22 -5.03 -13.92
N VAL A 183 -8.01 -6.14 -14.63
CA VAL A 183 -7.81 -7.45 -13.98
C VAL A 183 -6.63 -7.42 -13.02
N ALA A 184 -5.51 -6.78 -13.41
CA ALA A 184 -4.34 -6.66 -12.55
C ALA A 184 -4.62 -5.80 -11.30
N ILE A 185 -5.31 -4.67 -11.47
CA ILE A 185 -5.70 -3.77 -10.38
C ILE A 185 -6.67 -4.45 -9.43
N GLU A 186 -7.74 -5.09 -9.95
CA GLU A 186 -8.71 -5.82 -9.11
C GLU A 186 -8.04 -6.92 -8.30
N ARG A 187 -7.12 -7.67 -8.91
CA ARG A 187 -6.34 -8.69 -8.21
C ARG A 187 -5.51 -8.11 -7.07
N ALA A 188 -4.86 -6.97 -7.29
CA ALA A 188 -4.06 -6.29 -6.27
C ALA A 188 -4.94 -5.78 -5.11
N ILE A 189 -6.09 -5.14 -5.43
CA ILE A 189 -7.07 -4.67 -4.44
C ILE A 189 -7.60 -5.85 -3.63
N MET A 190 -8.06 -6.92 -4.29
CA MET A 190 -8.61 -8.12 -3.64
C MET A 190 -7.58 -8.79 -2.71
N THR A 191 -6.32 -8.89 -3.16
CA THR A 191 -5.24 -9.44 -2.33
C THR A 191 -5.04 -8.60 -1.07
N ARG A 192 -4.98 -7.27 -1.22
CA ARG A 192 -4.86 -6.35 -0.08
C ARG A 192 -6.03 -6.48 0.90
N GLU A 193 -7.25 -6.56 0.39
CA GLU A 193 -8.44 -6.74 1.25
C GLU A 193 -8.45 -8.08 1.98
N LEU A 194 -8.03 -9.16 1.33
CA LEU A 194 -7.90 -10.47 1.99
C LEU A 194 -6.90 -10.40 3.14
N ILE A 195 -5.75 -9.75 2.94
CA ILE A 195 -4.75 -9.55 3.99
C ILE A 195 -5.35 -8.74 5.15
N LEU A 196 -6.04 -7.64 4.87
CA LEU A 196 -6.68 -6.83 5.91
C LEU A 196 -7.75 -7.62 6.68
N ARG A 197 -8.50 -8.50 6.01
CA ARG A 197 -9.47 -9.41 6.67
C ARG A 197 -8.77 -10.45 7.53
N MET A 198 -7.67 -11.05 7.07
CA MET A 198 -6.86 -11.98 7.87
C MET A 198 -6.34 -11.30 9.14
N MET A 199 -5.88 -10.05 9.02
CA MET A 199 -5.41 -9.27 10.16
C MET A 199 -6.53 -8.99 11.15
N ARG A 200 -7.74 -8.58 10.69
CA ARG A 200 -8.90 -8.41 11.58
C ARG A 200 -9.29 -9.70 12.30
N MET A 201 -9.15 -10.86 11.64
CA MET A 201 -9.38 -12.15 12.30
C MET A 201 -8.34 -12.42 13.40
N ALA A 202 -7.08 -12.08 13.17
CA ALA A 202 -6.02 -12.19 14.18
C ALA A 202 -6.27 -11.22 15.36
N GLU A 203 -6.68 -9.97 15.08
CA GLU A 203 -7.04 -8.96 16.07
C GLU A 203 -8.22 -9.39 16.95
N LEU A 204 -9.27 -10.00 16.39
CA LEU A 204 -10.38 -10.54 17.17
C LEU A 204 -9.93 -11.60 18.18
N ARG A 205 -8.82 -12.26 17.92
CA ARG A 205 -8.26 -13.28 18.80
C ARG A 205 -7.27 -12.71 19.82
N ASP A 206 -6.41 -11.80 19.41
CA ASP A 206 -5.46 -11.08 20.27
C ASP A 206 -5.77 -9.57 20.26
N PRO A 207 -6.47 -9.04 21.28
CA PRO A 207 -6.79 -7.62 21.36
C PRO A 207 -5.55 -6.70 21.50
N SER A 208 -4.36 -7.25 21.74
CA SER A 208 -3.11 -6.46 21.74
C SER A 208 -2.63 -6.09 20.33
N GLU A 209 -3.10 -6.81 19.31
CA GLU A 209 -2.81 -6.61 17.89
C GLU A 209 -3.92 -5.77 17.25
N THR A 210 -3.93 -4.47 17.49
CA THR A 210 -4.98 -3.59 16.92
C THR A 210 -4.72 -3.26 15.45
N GLY A 211 -5.79 -3.03 14.68
CA GLY A 211 -5.69 -2.61 13.28
C GLY A 211 -4.78 -1.38 13.08
N PRO A 212 -4.87 -0.33 13.91
CA PRO A 212 -3.91 0.79 13.91
C PRO A 212 -2.46 0.37 14.15
N HIS A 213 -2.18 -0.56 15.10
CA HIS A 213 -0.83 -1.06 15.36
C HIS A 213 -0.18 -1.64 14.10
N VAL A 214 -0.83 -2.61 13.46
CA VAL A 214 -0.25 -3.26 12.28
C VAL A 214 -0.10 -2.30 11.10
N GLN A 215 -1.01 -1.32 10.95
CA GLN A 215 -0.89 -0.25 9.94
C GLN A 215 0.34 0.63 10.21
N ARG A 216 0.59 0.97 11.47
CA ARG A 216 1.76 1.76 11.86
C ARG A 216 3.05 0.97 11.63
N VAL A 217 3.12 -0.28 12.08
CA VAL A 217 4.30 -1.15 11.88
C VAL A 217 4.61 -1.29 10.39
N GLY A 218 3.60 -1.54 9.54
CA GLY A 218 3.77 -1.57 8.08
C GLY A 218 4.27 -0.25 7.51
N GLY A 219 3.71 0.87 7.97
CA GLY A 219 4.12 2.21 7.56
C GLY A 219 5.56 2.54 7.96
N TYR A 220 5.92 2.31 9.21
CA TYR A 220 7.28 2.54 9.71
C TYR A 220 8.30 1.69 8.95
N SER A 221 8.03 0.40 8.79
CA SER A 221 8.92 -0.53 8.10
C SER A 221 9.21 -0.10 6.67
N ALA A 222 8.17 0.33 5.93
CA ALA A 222 8.32 0.81 4.56
C ALA A 222 9.19 2.07 4.47
N GLU A 223 9.02 3.05 5.37
CA GLU A 223 9.81 4.28 5.34
C GLU A 223 11.24 4.07 5.85
N ILE A 224 11.44 3.22 6.87
CA ILE A 224 12.79 2.84 7.33
C ILE A 224 13.56 2.15 6.20
N TYR A 225 12.93 1.18 5.50
CA TYR A 225 13.54 0.53 4.34
C TYR A 225 13.86 1.53 3.24
N HIS A 226 12.93 2.43 2.90
CA HIS A 226 13.15 3.46 1.89
C HIS A 226 14.43 4.25 2.18
N LYS A 227 14.58 4.74 3.40
CA LYS A 227 15.76 5.52 3.80
C LYS A 227 17.03 4.68 3.81
N TRP A 228 16.96 3.47 4.34
CA TRP A 228 18.07 2.53 4.33
C TRP A 228 18.54 2.24 2.89
N ALA A 229 17.61 1.97 1.98
CA ALA A 229 17.88 1.68 0.58
C ALA A 229 18.51 2.88 -0.16
N LEU A 230 18.03 4.09 0.09
CA LEU A 230 18.67 5.32 -0.42
C LEU A 230 20.10 5.48 0.08
N ASN A 231 20.33 5.23 1.38
CA ASN A 231 21.68 5.31 1.97
C ASN A 231 22.65 4.26 1.40
N LYS A 232 22.10 3.10 0.95
CA LYS A 232 22.87 2.01 0.32
C LYS A 232 22.95 2.10 -1.21
N GLY A 233 22.30 3.08 -1.84
CA GLY A 233 22.30 3.26 -3.29
C GLY A 233 21.54 2.18 -4.07
N VAL A 234 20.48 1.62 -3.48
CA VAL A 234 19.60 0.63 -4.14
C VAL A 234 18.90 1.29 -5.33
N ASP A 235 18.77 0.55 -6.43
CA ASP A 235 18.06 1.01 -7.62
C ASP A 235 16.62 1.45 -7.31
N ALA A 236 16.15 2.52 -7.95
CA ALA A 236 14.85 3.12 -7.64
C ALA A 236 13.66 2.20 -7.88
N LYS A 237 13.74 1.30 -8.89
CA LYS A 237 12.68 0.33 -9.19
C LYS A 237 12.61 -0.75 -8.12
N GLU A 238 13.75 -1.30 -7.74
CA GLU A 238 13.86 -2.30 -6.67
C GLU A 238 13.45 -1.71 -5.32
N LEU A 239 13.88 -0.47 -5.04
CA LEU A 239 13.49 0.26 -3.83
C LEU A 239 11.96 0.39 -3.72
N LYS A 240 11.29 0.85 -4.78
CA LYS A 240 9.82 1.02 -4.78
C LYS A 240 9.14 -0.32 -4.55
N LYS A 241 9.50 -1.35 -5.32
CA LYS A 241 8.93 -2.69 -5.25
C LYS A 241 9.05 -3.28 -3.84
N THR A 242 10.25 -3.29 -3.28
CA THR A 242 10.52 -3.86 -1.96
C THR A 242 9.82 -3.05 -0.85
N LYS A 243 9.78 -1.72 -0.95
CA LYS A 243 9.06 -0.85 -0.03
C LYS A 243 7.58 -1.20 0.07
N ASP A 244 6.92 -1.37 -1.09
CA ASP A 244 5.48 -1.65 -1.16
C ASP A 244 5.16 -3.06 -0.64
N LEU A 245 5.97 -4.05 -0.99
CA LEU A 245 5.86 -5.41 -0.44
C LEU A 245 6.07 -5.44 1.08
N LEU A 246 7.11 -4.76 1.57
CA LEU A 246 7.45 -4.74 2.99
C LEU A 246 6.34 -4.09 3.82
N ARG A 247 5.71 -3.04 3.31
CA ARG A 247 4.55 -2.41 3.99
C ARG A 247 3.47 -3.43 4.31
N VAL A 248 3.15 -4.31 3.38
CA VAL A 248 2.09 -5.31 3.52
C VAL A 248 2.59 -6.51 4.34
N ALA A 249 3.78 -7.02 4.06
CA ALA A 249 4.35 -8.17 4.74
C ALA A 249 4.57 -7.91 6.25
N ALA A 250 5.01 -6.70 6.62
CA ALA A 250 5.21 -6.31 8.01
C ALA A 250 3.91 -6.33 8.83
N MET A 251 2.76 -6.08 8.19
CA MET A 251 1.47 -6.16 8.86
C MET A 251 1.12 -7.58 9.31
N LEU A 252 1.77 -8.60 8.74
CA LEU A 252 1.53 -10.02 9.02
C LEU A 252 2.55 -10.63 9.99
N HIS A 253 3.44 -9.82 10.62
CA HIS A 253 4.53 -10.31 11.46
C HIS A 253 4.06 -11.26 12.57
N ASP A 254 2.95 -10.97 13.20
CA ASP A 254 2.38 -11.67 14.35
C ASP A 254 1.21 -12.62 14.01
N VAL A 255 0.94 -12.86 12.72
CA VAL A 255 -0.20 -13.71 12.28
C VAL A 255 -0.16 -15.12 12.90
N GLY A 256 1.02 -15.63 13.24
CA GLY A 256 1.19 -16.95 13.87
C GLY A 256 0.65 -17.05 15.30
N LYS A 257 0.31 -15.95 15.96
CA LYS A 257 -0.40 -15.97 17.26
C LYS A 257 -1.74 -16.71 17.18
N VAL A 258 -2.30 -16.85 15.99
CA VAL A 258 -3.49 -17.68 15.76
C VAL A 258 -3.27 -19.15 16.19
N GLY A 259 -2.04 -19.65 16.18
CA GLY A 259 -1.67 -21.00 16.62
C GLY A 259 -1.50 -21.16 18.15
N ILE A 260 -1.49 -20.06 18.91
CA ILE A 260 -1.29 -20.07 20.36
C ILE A 260 -2.62 -20.28 21.09
N SER A 261 -2.62 -21.05 22.15
CA SER A 261 -3.80 -21.29 22.99
C SER A 261 -4.26 -20.00 23.69
N ASP A 262 -5.58 -19.74 23.69
CA ASP A 262 -6.17 -18.58 24.39
C ASP A 262 -5.84 -18.55 25.89
N LYS A 263 -5.63 -19.71 26.52
CA LYS A 263 -5.23 -19.79 27.94
C LYS A 263 -3.89 -19.14 28.20
N ILE A 264 -3.00 -19.12 27.21
CA ILE A 264 -1.67 -18.51 27.29
C ILE A 264 -1.73 -17.09 26.72
N LEU A 265 -2.31 -16.94 25.51
CA LEU A 265 -2.35 -15.66 24.79
C LEU A 265 -3.09 -14.55 25.57
N LYS A 266 -4.20 -14.92 26.22
CA LYS A 266 -5.08 -13.99 26.97
C LYS A 266 -4.88 -14.06 28.48
N LYS A 267 -3.77 -14.64 28.95
CA LYS A 267 -3.49 -14.75 30.38
C LYS A 267 -3.30 -13.35 31.02
N PRO A 268 -4.09 -13.00 32.04
CA PRO A 268 -4.00 -11.67 32.67
C PRO A 268 -2.73 -11.48 33.50
N ASP A 269 -2.12 -12.59 33.93
CA ASP A 269 -0.91 -12.61 34.76
C ASP A 269 0.36 -12.78 33.92
N LYS A 270 1.51 -12.62 34.57
CA LYS A 270 2.80 -12.90 33.94
C LYS A 270 2.87 -14.37 33.49
N LEU A 271 3.39 -14.59 32.30
CA LEU A 271 3.65 -15.92 31.76
C LEU A 271 4.77 -16.62 32.54
N THR A 272 4.65 -17.93 32.75
CA THR A 272 5.76 -18.76 33.18
C THR A 272 6.79 -18.93 32.04
N ASP A 273 7.97 -19.45 32.34
CA ASP A 273 9.00 -19.69 31.31
C ASP A 273 8.53 -20.70 30.27
N GLU A 274 7.74 -21.72 30.68
CA GLU A 274 7.16 -22.72 29.80
C GLU A 274 6.07 -22.10 28.90
N GLU A 275 5.19 -21.27 29.43
CA GLU A 275 4.18 -20.53 28.69
C GLU A 275 4.82 -19.55 27.70
N PHE A 276 5.88 -18.87 28.13
CA PHE A 276 6.64 -17.98 27.26
C PHE A 276 7.34 -18.73 26.13
N ALA A 277 7.84 -19.95 26.40
CA ALA A 277 8.38 -20.83 25.36
C ALA A 277 7.33 -21.16 24.30
N VAL A 278 6.06 -21.38 24.69
CA VAL A 278 4.96 -21.61 23.75
C VAL A 278 4.63 -20.35 22.96
N ILE A 279 4.61 -19.16 23.60
CA ILE A 279 4.37 -17.89 22.88
C ILE A 279 5.43 -17.68 21.78
N LYS A 280 6.70 -17.99 22.02
CA LYS A 280 7.77 -17.84 21.01
C LYS A 280 7.49 -18.62 19.72
N LEU A 281 6.71 -19.71 19.79
CA LEU A 281 6.37 -20.51 18.62
C LEU A 281 5.45 -19.78 17.64
N HIS A 282 4.83 -18.64 18.00
CA HIS A 282 4.07 -17.87 17.01
C HIS A 282 4.93 -17.49 15.80
N THR A 283 6.22 -17.23 15.99
CA THR A 283 7.14 -16.92 14.88
C THR A 283 7.26 -18.09 13.90
N VAL A 284 7.33 -19.33 14.42
CA VAL A 284 7.37 -20.53 13.58
C VAL A 284 6.01 -20.81 12.93
N TYR A 285 4.91 -20.67 13.68
CA TYR A 285 3.55 -20.84 13.15
C TYR A 285 3.23 -19.80 12.07
N GLY A 286 3.68 -18.55 12.24
CA GLY A 286 3.59 -17.53 11.20
C GLY A 286 4.36 -17.92 9.94
N ALA A 287 5.61 -18.39 10.08
CA ALA A 287 6.40 -18.86 8.95
C ALA A 287 5.79 -20.07 8.23
N GLN A 288 5.14 -21.00 8.98
CA GLN A 288 4.44 -22.15 8.39
C GLN A 288 3.32 -21.73 7.42
N LEU A 289 2.60 -20.64 7.70
CA LEU A 289 1.53 -20.13 6.83
C LEU A 289 2.05 -19.76 5.45
N PHE A 290 3.31 -19.34 5.36
CA PHE A 290 3.95 -18.87 4.13
C PHE A 290 4.95 -19.86 3.53
N ALA A 291 5.16 -21.03 4.14
CA ALA A 291 6.21 -21.98 3.75
C ALA A 291 6.06 -22.58 2.34
N LYS A 292 4.83 -22.65 1.80
CA LYS A 292 4.55 -23.08 0.42
C LYS A 292 4.36 -21.89 -0.50
N SER A 293 5.24 -20.91 -0.35
CA SER A 293 5.16 -19.64 -1.07
C SER A 293 5.18 -19.82 -2.60
N THR A 294 4.33 -19.03 -3.25
CA THR A 294 4.33 -18.86 -4.71
C THR A 294 4.53 -17.37 -5.09
N SER A 295 4.71 -16.49 -4.09
CA SER A 295 4.83 -15.05 -4.28
C SER A 295 5.97 -14.46 -3.46
N GLU A 296 6.54 -13.34 -3.92
CA GLU A 296 7.55 -12.59 -3.16
C GLU A 296 6.99 -12.06 -1.83
N LEU A 297 5.69 -11.72 -1.81
CA LEU A 297 5.00 -11.30 -0.60
C LEU A 297 5.01 -12.40 0.47
N ASP A 298 4.68 -13.65 0.09
CA ASP A 298 4.70 -14.76 1.05
C ASP A 298 6.11 -15.03 1.55
N THR A 299 7.11 -15.02 0.65
CA THR A 299 8.51 -15.19 1.03
C THR A 299 8.92 -14.16 2.08
N MET A 300 8.66 -12.88 1.81
CA MET A 300 8.96 -11.78 2.72
C MET A 300 8.18 -11.89 4.03
N SER A 301 6.89 -12.24 3.98
CA SER A 301 6.07 -12.44 5.18
C SER A 301 6.59 -13.57 6.05
N GLY A 302 7.04 -14.67 5.44
CA GLY A 302 7.66 -15.78 6.16
C GLY A 302 8.99 -15.40 6.82
N GLU A 303 9.83 -14.64 6.14
CA GLU A 303 11.09 -14.11 6.69
C GLU A 303 10.87 -13.18 7.87
N ILE A 304 9.86 -12.31 7.77
CA ILE A 304 9.47 -11.39 8.85
C ILE A 304 8.90 -12.19 10.04
N ALA A 305 7.93 -13.07 9.79
CA ALA A 305 7.31 -13.85 10.86
C ALA A 305 8.33 -14.64 11.67
N ILE A 306 9.29 -15.28 11.00
CA ILE A 306 10.31 -16.09 11.71
C ILE A 306 11.39 -15.24 12.38
N GLY A 307 11.65 -14.01 11.90
CA GLY A 307 12.86 -13.29 12.29
C GLY A 307 12.65 -11.99 13.08
N HIS A 308 11.43 -11.47 13.22
CA HIS A 308 11.20 -10.15 13.83
C HIS A 308 11.48 -10.09 15.35
N HIS A 309 11.63 -11.20 16.02
CA HIS A 309 12.09 -11.30 17.41
C HIS A 309 13.55 -11.75 17.58
N GLU A 310 14.27 -11.96 16.49
CA GLU A 310 15.71 -12.12 16.57
C GLU A 310 16.39 -10.82 16.98
N LYS A 311 17.54 -10.92 17.64
CA LYS A 311 18.34 -9.79 18.07
C LYS A 311 19.68 -9.79 17.38
N TRP A 312 20.17 -8.60 17.03
CA TRP A 312 21.44 -8.43 16.34
C TRP A 312 22.59 -9.20 16.98
N THR A 313 22.62 -9.28 18.31
CA THR A 313 23.65 -10.03 19.07
C THR A 313 23.43 -11.55 19.13
N GLY A 314 22.35 -12.10 18.55
CA GLY A 314 22.01 -13.52 18.66
C GLY A 314 21.43 -13.93 20.02
N LYS A 315 20.75 -12.99 20.72
CA LYS A 315 20.04 -13.27 21.99
C LYS A 315 18.52 -13.27 21.80
N GLY A 316 18.07 -13.37 20.56
CA GLY A 316 16.64 -13.39 20.17
C GLY A 316 16.09 -14.81 20.07
N TYR A 317 14.95 -14.93 19.40
CA TYR A 317 14.27 -16.17 19.09
C TYR A 317 13.53 -16.07 17.74
N PRO A 318 13.14 -17.17 17.10
CA PRO A 318 13.21 -18.57 17.57
C PRO A 318 14.57 -19.21 17.30
N GLY A 319 15.41 -18.68 16.41
CA GLY A 319 16.64 -19.27 15.93
C GLY A 319 16.50 -19.90 14.54
N GLN A 320 17.48 -20.72 14.18
CA GLN A 320 17.47 -21.46 12.92
C GLN A 320 16.38 -22.52 12.93
N LEU A 321 15.62 -22.66 11.85
CA LEU A 321 14.64 -23.74 11.73
C LEU A 321 15.34 -25.05 11.41
N ILE A 322 15.14 -26.07 12.25
CA ILE A 322 15.61 -27.45 12.03
C ILE A 322 14.47 -28.25 11.42
N ASP A 323 13.32 -28.33 12.07
CA ASP A 323 12.10 -28.92 11.54
C ASP A 323 10.88 -28.11 11.99
N MET A 324 10.37 -27.30 11.05
CA MET A 324 9.21 -26.44 11.33
C MET A 324 7.89 -27.22 11.42
N TRP A 325 7.86 -28.47 10.93
CA TRP A 325 6.64 -29.29 10.88
C TRP A 325 6.54 -30.33 12.01
N SER A 326 7.59 -30.48 12.82
CA SER A 326 7.51 -31.31 14.03
C SER A 326 6.57 -30.69 15.07
N ASN A 327 6.10 -31.49 16.02
CA ASN A 327 5.22 -31.04 17.08
C ASN A 327 5.80 -31.37 18.47
N PRO A 328 6.36 -30.39 19.22
CA PRO A 328 6.53 -28.97 18.84
C PRO A 328 7.61 -28.79 17.76
N PRO A 329 7.58 -27.62 17.03
CA PRO A 329 8.61 -27.26 16.06
C PRO A 329 10.01 -27.28 16.67
N GLN A 330 10.99 -27.79 15.90
CA GLN A 330 12.39 -27.84 16.34
C GLN A 330 13.17 -26.64 15.80
N VAL A 331 13.81 -25.93 16.72
CA VAL A 331 14.63 -24.75 16.41
C VAL A 331 16.05 -24.93 16.93
N GLY A 332 17.00 -24.34 16.22
CA GLY A 332 18.42 -24.34 16.56
C GLY A 332 18.85 -23.05 17.29
N PRO A 333 20.15 -22.75 17.24
CA PRO A 333 20.67 -21.53 17.88
C PRO A 333 20.07 -20.26 17.25
N PRO A 334 19.94 -19.16 18.03
CA PRO A 334 19.48 -17.87 17.50
C PRO A 334 20.33 -17.36 16.34
N ARG A 335 19.70 -16.66 15.40
CA ARG A 335 20.39 -15.95 14.33
C ARG A 335 21.00 -14.65 14.85
N LYS A 336 22.11 -14.22 14.25
CA LYS A 336 22.80 -12.97 14.65
C LYS A 336 23.23 -12.14 13.43
N GLY A 337 23.31 -10.84 13.60
CA GLY A 337 23.79 -9.94 12.57
C GLY A 337 23.02 -10.10 11.25
N GLU A 338 23.75 -10.27 10.17
CA GLU A 338 23.19 -10.41 8.81
C GLU A 338 22.58 -11.80 8.51
N GLU A 339 22.71 -12.77 9.42
CA GLU A 339 21.96 -14.02 9.32
C GLU A 339 20.44 -13.77 9.48
N ILE A 340 20.07 -12.64 10.09
CA ILE A 340 18.67 -12.20 10.21
C ILE A 340 18.31 -11.45 8.93
N PRO A 341 17.25 -11.84 8.21
CA PRO A 341 16.80 -11.11 7.01
C PRO A 341 16.62 -9.61 7.29
N LEU A 342 17.05 -8.75 6.37
CA LEU A 342 16.95 -7.28 6.52
C LEU A 342 15.53 -6.83 6.87
N VAL A 343 14.53 -7.40 6.18
CA VAL A 343 13.11 -7.07 6.40
C VAL A 343 12.66 -7.40 7.83
N ALA A 344 13.16 -8.49 8.40
CA ALA A 344 12.89 -8.85 9.80
C ALA A 344 13.58 -7.91 10.79
N ARG A 345 14.84 -7.49 10.52
CA ARG A 345 15.57 -6.48 11.33
C ARG A 345 14.85 -5.14 11.37
N ILE A 346 14.26 -4.73 10.24
CA ILE A 346 13.48 -3.49 10.13
C ILE A 346 12.19 -3.61 10.91
N VAL A 347 11.44 -4.70 10.74
CA VAL A 347 10.17 -4.92 11.45
C VAL A 347 10.39 -5.03 12.96
N ALA A 348 11.47 -5.68 13.41
CA ALA A 348 11.83 -5.73 14.83
C ALA A 348 11.95 -4.35 15.48
N LEU A 349 12.58 -3.38 14.79
CA LEU A 349 12.67 -2.00 15.29
C LEU A 349 11.30 -1.30 15.26
N ALA A 350 10.55 -1.47 14.16
CA ALA A 350 9.24 -0.85 13.97
C ALA A 350 8.23 -1.31 15.02
N ASP A 351 8.16 -2.62 15.30
CA ASP A 351 7.27 -3.22 16.29
C ASP A 351 7.61 -2.75 17.71
N VAL A 352 8.89 -2.84 18.12
CA VAL A 352 9.33 -2.36 19.45
C VAL A 352 9.05 -0.86 19.60
N PHE A 353 9.30 -0.06 18.57
CA PHE A 353 8.98 1.37 18.59
C PHE A 353 7.49 1.60 18.82
N ASP A 354 6.63 0.90 18.07
CA ASP A 354 5.18 1.02 18.24
C ASP A 354 4.74 0.60 19.65
N ALA A 355 5.29 -0.49 20.15
CA ALA A 355 5.01 -0.97 21.50
C ALA A 355 5.38 0.03 22.61
N LEU A 356 6.43 0.84 22.42
CA LEU A 356 6.85 1.88 23.35
C LEU A 356 6.02 3.16 23.23
N THR A 357 5.49 3.45 22.05
CA THR A 357 4.70 4.66 21.75
C THR A 357 3.20 4.48 21.95
N SER A 358 2.72 3.25 21.92
CA SER A 358 1.29 2.94 22.07
C SER A 358 0.88 2.89 23.54
N ARG A 359 -0.35 3.35 23.83
CA ARG A 359 -0.95 3.24 25.15
C ARG A 359 -1.29 1.77 25.41
N ARG A 360 -0.66 1.16 26.42
CA ARG A 360 -1.06 -0.18 26.90
C ARG A 360 -1.89 -0.03 28.15
N CYS A 361 -2.77 -1.00 28.44
CA CYS A 361 -3.70 -0.98 29.57
C CYS A 361 -3.07 -0.56 30.92
N TYR A 362 -1.74 -0.69 31.06
CA TYR A 362 -1.04 -0.48 32.32
C TYR A 362 0.08 0.57 32.25
N LYS A 363 0.37 1.21 31.09
CA LYS A 363 1.46 2.19 30.99
C LYS A 363 1.12 3.29 29.97
N PRO A 364 1.37 4.57 30.33
CA PRO A 364 1.29 5.66 29.35
C PRO A 364 2.39 5.53 28.30
N PRO A 365 2.19 6.11 27.10
CA PRO A 365 3.23 6.21 26.08
C PRO A 365 4.51 6.85 26.63
N TRP A 366 5.66 6.39 26.18
CA TRP A 366 6.92 7.02 26.54
C TRP A 366 7.13 8.31 25.76
N PRO A 367 7.81 9.33 26.36
CA PRO A 367 8.25 10.50 25.61
C PRO A 367 9.23 10.14 24.50
N ASP A 368 9.17 10.85 23.37
CA ASP A 368 9.99 10.59 22.18
C ASP A 368 11.49 10.59 22.49
N GLU A 369 11.96 11.51 23.36
CA GLU A 369 13.36 11.61 23.77
C GLU A 369 13.84 10.32 24.46
N LYS A 370 12.99 9.75 25.31
CA LYS A 370 13.30 8.50 26.01
C LYS A 370 13.36 7.33 25.05
N ILE A 371 12.45 7.27 24.09
CA ILE A 371 12.43 6.20 23.08
C ILE A 371 13.68 6.27 22.20
N ILE A 372 14.03 7.47 21.72
CA ILE A 372 15.26 7.69 20.93
C ILE A 372 16.50 7.27 21.71
N ALA A 373 16.57 7.58 23.01
CA ALA A 373 17.69 7.17 23.86
C ALA A 373 17.82 5.65 23.92
N VAL A 374 16.71 4.92 24.13
CA VAL A 374 16.69 3.45 24.17
C VAL A 374 17.04 2.84 22.82
N VAL A 375 16.48 3.36 21.71
CA VAL A 375 16.79 2.86 20.36
C VAL A 375 18.30 3.02 20.07
N LYS A 376 18.90 4.15 20.46
CA LYS A 376 20.35 4.38 20.32
C LYS A 376 21.19 3.44 21.19
N GLU A 377 20.77 3.19 22.43
CA GLU A 377 21.46 2.27 23.34
C GLU A 377 21.42 0.83 22.86
N GLU A 378 20.29 0.42 22.26
CA GLU A 378 20.08 -0.93 21.71
C GLU A 378 20.63 -1.12 20.28
N SER A 379 21.21 -0.09 19.67
CA SER A 379 21.93 -0.19 18.39
C SER A 379 23.15 -1.10 18.54
N GLY A 380 23.28 -2.07 17.64
CA GLY A 380 24.32 -3.11 17.70
C GLY A 380 24.09 -4.18 18.79
N ARG A 381 22.99 -4.09 19.54
CA ARG A 381 22.57 -5.08 20.55
C ARG A 381 21.28 -5.79 20.14
N HIS A 382 20.16 -5.11 20.26
CA HIS A 382 18.88 -5.59 19.79
C HIS A 382 18.73 -5.33 18.30
N PHE A 383 19.02 -4.10 17.87
CA PHE A 383 18.76 -3.60 16.53
C PHE A 383 20.03 -3.52 15.68
N ASP A 384 19.83 -3.68 14.37
CA ASP A 384 20.86 -3.42 13.35
C ASP A 384 21.26 -1.94 13.35
N PRO A 385 22.56 -1.60 13.47
CA PRO A 385 23.04 -0.22 13.45
C PRO A 385 22.64 0.59 12.22
N ASP A 386 22.65 -0.01 11.03
CA ASP A 386 22.30 0.67 9.78
C ASP A 386 20.78 0.96 9.73
N VAL A 387 19.96 0.04 10.25
CA VAL A 387 18.50 0.23 10.36
C VAL A 387 18.18 1.32 11.39
N VAL A 388 18.89 1.35 12.53
CA VAL A 388 18.74 2.42 13.54
C VAL A 388 19.14 3.78 12.95
N ALA A 389 20.23 3.86 12.19
CA ALA A 389 20.64 5.10 11.54
C ALA A 389 19.56 5.62 10.60
N ALA A 390 19.03 4.76 9.71
CA ALA A 390 17.96 5.11 8.80
C ALA A 390 16.68 5.58 9.53
N PHE A 391 16.28 4.89 10.60
CA PHE A 391 15.14 5.26 11.44
C PHE A 391 15.30 6.67 12.05
N LEU A 392 16.47 6.97 12.60
CA LEU A 392 16.74 8.27 13.24
C LEU A 392 16.71 9.41 12.23
N GLU A 393 17.18 9.20 11.00
CA GLU A 393 17.17 10.20 9.93
C GLU A 393 15.75 10.58 9.47
N ILE A 394 14.77 9.69 9.62
CA ILE A 394 13.38 9.92 9.19
C ILE A 394 12.40 10.03 10.37
N PHE A 395 12.87 10.29 11.58
CA PHE A 395 12.04 10.23 12.77
C PHE A 395 10.81 11.15 12.70
N GLU A 396 10.91 12.30 12.04
CA GLU A 396 9.75 13.20 11.80
C GLU A 396 8.67 12.54 10.93
N ILE A 397 9.07 11.77 9.90
CA ILE A 397 8.13 11.00 9.05
C ILE A 397 7.45 9.90 9.88
N ILE A 398 8.20 9.22 10.73
CA ILE A 398 7.69 8.20 11.65
C ILE A 398 6.59 8.78 12.57
N LYS A 399 6.79 10.00 13.10
CA LYS A 399 5.78 10.70 13.92
C LYS A 399 4.50 11.00 13.13
N LEU A 400 4.63 11.39 11.86
CA LEU A 400 3.46 11.64 10.99
C LEU A 400 2.66 10.37 10.75
N ILE A 401 3.33 9.23 10.53
CA ILE A 401 2.65 7.93 10.38
C ILE A 401 1.93 7.56 11.68
N ARG A 402 2.58 7.75 12.84
CA ARG A 402 1.95 7.52 14.15
C ARG A 402 0.68 8.35 14.31
N ALA A 403 0.73 9.62 13.97
CA ALA A 403 -0.42 10.52 14.07
C ALA A 403 -1.57 10.13 13.12
N LYS A 404 -1.24 9.68 11.90
CA LYS A 404 -2.22 9.25 10.90
C LYS A 404 -3.06 8.05 11.36
N TYR A 405 -2.45 7.11 12.08
CA TYR A 405 -3.10 5.88 12.55
C TYR A 405 -3.26 5.89 14.07
N THR A 406 -3.66 7.02 14.64
CA THR A 406 -3.97 7.11 16.06
C THR A 406 -5.23 6.29 16.36
N GLU A 407 -5.17 5.46 17.39
CA GLU A 407 -6.35 4.75 17.88
C GLU A 407 -7.39 5.79 18.31
N ALA A 408 -8.62 5.65 17.80
CA ALA A 408 -9.74 6.42 18.34
C ALA A 408 -9.82 6.10 19.84
N LEU A 409 -9.76 7.13 20.70
CA LEU A 409 -10.08 6.93 22.10
C LEU A 409 -11.44 6.23 22.15
N PRO A 410 -11.62 5.13 22.92
CA PRO A 410 -12.95 4.64 23.21
C PRO A 410 -13.74 5.88 23.66
N GLU A 411 -14.86 6.18 22.99
CA GLU A 411 -15.78 7.18 23.52
C GLU A 411 -15.98 6.76 24.97
N GLU A 412 -15.55 7.59 25.91
CA GLU A 412 -15.91 7.40 27.32
C GLU A 412 -17.39 7.18 27.28
N GLU A 413 -17.85 6.00 27.73
CA GLU A 413 -19.27 5.72 27.82
C GLU A 413 -19.88 6.92 28.51
N LYS A 414 -20.54 7.78 27.73
CA LYS A 414 -21.33 8.87 28.31
C LYS A 414 -22.26 8.16 29.27
N PRO A 415 -22.24 8.49 30.57
CA PRO A 415 -23.01 7.77 31.55
C PRO A 415 -24.44 7.69 31.03
N HIS A 416 -24.94 6.48 30.91
CA HIS A 416 -26.27 6.22 30.38
C HIS A 416 -27.24 7.14 31.15
N PRO A 417 -28.18 7.87 30.53
CA PRO A 417 -29.08 8.80 31.24
C PRO A 417 -29.79 8.22 32.47
N GLN A 418 -29.86 6.90 32.54
CA GLN A 418 -30.37 6.18 33.71
C GLN A 418 -29.37 6.10 34.88
N SER A 419 -28.05 6.14 34.63
CA SER A 419 -27.05 6.10 35.72
C SER A 419 -26.95 7.45 36.44
N GLU A 420 -27.23 8.56 35.74
CA GLU A 420 -27.27 9.90 36.37
C GLU A 420 -28.48 10.06 37.31
N LYS A 421 -29.65 9.47 36.95
CA LYS A 421 -30.80 9.44 37.82
C LYS A 421 -30.55 8.62 39.09
N THR A 422 -29.91 7.45 38.95
CA THR A 422 -29.62 6.57 40.10
C THR A 422 -28.57 7.20 41.02
N ARG A 423 -27.62 7.95 40.48
CA ARG A 423 -26.60 8.64 41.28
C ARG A 423 -27.14 9.85 42.03
N LYS A 424 -28.06 10.62 41.43
CA LYS A 424 -28.76 11.73 42.09
C LYS A 424 -29.66 11.26 43.24
N ILE A 425 -30.31 10.08 43.09
CA ILE A 425 -31.12 9.45 44.15
C ILE A 425 -30.22 8.94 45.30
N ALA A 426 -29.02 8.43 45.00
CA ALA A 426 -28.09 7.96 45.99
C ALA A 426 -27.36 9.10 46.75
N GLU A 427 -27.23 10.28 46.14
CA GLU A 427 -26.62 11.47 46.74
C GLU A 427 -27.62 12.37 47.49
N GLY A 428 -28.89 11.98 47.61
CA GLY A 428 -29.91 12.63 48.46
C GLY A 428 -30.35 14.04 48.01
N GLN A 429 -30.18 14.41 46.74
CA GLN A 429 -30.49 15.75 46.23
C GLN A 429 -31.91 15.92 45.69
N ASP A 430 -32.72 14.85 45.64
CA ASP A 430 -34.14 14.91 45.30
C ASP A 430 -34.98 14.20 46.39
N ALA A 431 -35.18 14.87 47.54
CA ALA A 431 -36.21 14.48 48.49
C ALA A 431 -37.55 15.12 48.03
N PRO A 432 -38.66 14.37 47.88
CA PRO A 432 -39.94 14.95 47.55
C PRO A 432 -40.45 15.78 48.75
N GLY A 433 -40.83 17.05 48.46
CA GLY A 433 -41.32 18.02 49.43
C GLY A 433 -42.51 17.49 50.23
N ALA A 434 -42.45 17.75 51.53
CA ALA A 434 -43.51 17.45 52.50
C ALA A 434 -44.83 18.12 52.13
N ILE A 435 -45.87 17.31 52.03
CA ILE A 435 -47.26 17.75 51.90
C ILE A 435 -47.65 18.30 53.29
N SER A 436 -47.88 19.62 53.40
CA SER A 436 -48.50 20.24 54.56
C SER A 436 -50.00 19.91 54.57
N GLU A 437 -50.41 19.11 55.52
CA GLU A 437 -51.83 19.03 55.94
C GLU A 437 -52.16 20.39 56.62
N SER A 438 -53.16 21.10 56.10
CA SER A 438 -53.94 22.08 56.86
C SER A 438 -55.40 21.65 56.91
N SER A 439 -55.78 21.35 58.12
CA SER A 439 -57.12 21.17 58.58
C SER A 439 -58.00 22.39 58.29
N SER A 440 -59.18 22.20 57.79
CA SER A 440 -60.48 22.65 58.30
C SER A 440 -61.61 22.09 57.40
#